data_490b26bff01d11126a6b547b72eb1e6c
#
_entry.id   490b26bff01d11126a6b547b72eb1e6c
#
_cell.length_a   1.000
_cell.length_b   1.000
_cell.length_c   1.000
_cell.angle_alpha   90.00
_cell.angle_beta   90.00
_cell.angle_gamma   90.00
#
_symmetry.space_group_name_H-M   'P 1'
#
loop_
_entity.id
_entity.type
_entity.pdbx_description
1 polymer ?
#
loop_
_entity_poly.entity_id
_entity_poly.type
_entity_poly.pdbx_seq_one_letter_code
_entity_poly.pdbx_strand_id
1 'polypeptide(L)'
;MRSVTVLAPAKLNLTLDVTGTRPDGYHTLDMIMQAVSLRERVTLRRSRGLSLSLPGSRVPANEHNTAYKAALAFFHGTGLLAGAAITVEKHVPVRAGMAGGSADAAAVLVGLNELYGAHLSAAELCALGAQVGADVPFSIVGGTARVTGVGDILEPLKPCPPCFFTVCMPAGGISTPQAYARYDRIGTDVRPDSAAAAAAIARGDLAGLCAQMKNALEYSSASAATKPICETLRAHGALAAL
;
A
#
# COMPACT_ATOMS: atom_id res chain seq x y z
N MET A 1 31.03 -2.44 -6.72
CA MET A 1 29.86 -3.13 -7.31
C MET A 1 28.72 -2.13 -7.41
N ARG A 2 28.00 -2.11 -8.56
CA ARG A 2 26.82 -1.23 -8.71
C ARG A 2 25.73 -1.67 -7.73
N SER A 3 25.20 -0.73 -6.98
CA SER A 3 24.06 -0.92 -6.09
C SER A 3 22.98 0.11 -6.41
N VAL A 4 21.72 -0.24 -6.18
CA VAL A 4 20.58 0.64 -6.32
C VAL A 4 19.85 0.69 -4.98
N THR A 5 19.49 1.88 -4.53
CA THR A 5 18.65 2.06 -3.34
C THR A 5 17.37 2.74 -3.74
N VAL A 6 16.24 2.15 -3.37
CA VAL A 6 14.89 2.66 -3.62
C VAL A 6 14.23 2.99 -2.28
N LEU A 7 13.62 4.16 -2.20
CA LEU A 7 12.78 4.56 -1.07
C LEU A 7 11.31 4.32 -1.45
N ALA A 8 10.69 3.32 -0.84
CA ALA A 8 9.33 2.91 -1.15
C ALA A 8 8.33 3.50 -0.13
N PRO A 9 7.43 4.40 -0.54
CA PRO A 9 6.48 5.03 0.36
C PRO A 9 5.44 4.03 0.87
N ALA A 10 5.04 4.20 2.14
CA ALA A 10 3.82 3.62 2.65
C ALA A 10 2.60 4.29 2.04
N LYS A 11 1.42 3.69 2.18
CA LYS A 11 0.14 4.28 1.73
C LYS A 11 -0.86 4.41 2.85
N LEU A 12 -1.80 5.30 2.66
CA LEU A 12 -3.06 5.37 3.40
C LEU A 12 -4.23 5.27 2.43
N ASN A 13 -5.35 4.74 2.89
CA ASN A 13 -6.63 4.86 2.20
C ASN A 13 -7.35 6.09 2.77
N LEU A 14 -7.50 7.15 1.97
CA LEU A 14 -8.25 8.35 2.36
C LEU A 14 -9.75 8.08 2.34
N THR A 15 -10.20 7.29 1.37
CA THR A 15 -11.52 6.67 1.32
C THR A 15 -11.35 5.19 1.04
N LEU A 16 -12.26 4.35 1.53
CA LEU A 16 -12.39 2.95 1.12
C LEU A 16 -13.85 2.53 1.20
N ASP A 17 -14.46 2.26 0.06
CA ASP A 17 -15.77 1.61 -0.03
C ASP A 17 -15.66 0.18 -0.56
N VAL A 18 -16.53 -0.69 -0.07
CA VAL A 18 -16.77 -2.03 -0.60
C VAL A 18 -18.03 -1.97 -1.43
N THR A 19 -17.88 -1.97 -2.75
CA THR A 19 -18.96 -1.74 -3.70
C THR A 19 -19.72 -3.00 -4.08
N GLY A 20 -19.19 -4.17 -3.76
CA GLY A 20 -19.80 -5.47 -4.03
C GLY A 20 -18.86 -6.63 -3.78
N THR A 21 -19.34 -7.83 -4.14
CA THR A 21 -18.55 -9.08 -4.06
C THR A 21 -18.66 -9.80 -5.40
N ARG A 22 -17.54 -10.26 -5.93
CA ARG A 22 -17.45 -11.03 -7.16
C ARG A 22 -17.86 -12.50 -6.91
N PRO A 23 -18.23 -13.27 -7.96
CA PRO A 23 -18.53 -14.69 -7.83
C PRO A 23 -17.35 -15.54 -7.29
N ASP A 24 -16.11 -15.06 -7.45
CA ASP A 24 -14.90 -15.70 -6.91
C ASP A 24 -14.63 -15.36 -5.43
N GLY A 25 -15.52 -14.60 -4.78
CA GLY A 25 -15.44 -14.19 -3.38
C GLY A 25 -14.59 -12.95 -3.11
N TYR A 26 -13.96 -12.36 -4.12
CA TYR A 26 -13.23 -11.08 -3.95
C TYR A 26 -14.20 -9.90 -3.89
N HIS A 27 -13.91 -8.96 -2.99
CA HIS A 27 -14.66 -7.70 -2.90
C HIS A 27 -14.24 -6.74 -4.00
N THR A 28 -15.23 -6.06 -4.59
CA THR A 28 -14.99 -4.89 -5.43
C THR A 28 -14.91 -3.64 -4.56
N LEU A 29 -13.97 -2.77 -4.89
CA LEU A 29 -13.59 -1.62 -4.09
C LEU A 29 -13.69 -0.33 -4.91
N ASP A 30 -13.91 0.79 -4.21
CA ASP A 30 -13.69 2.15 -4.72
C ASP A 30 -13.03 2.95 -3.61
N MET A 31 -11.77 3.35 -3.83
CA MET A 31 -10.97 3.98 -2.79
C MET A 31 -10.03 5.04 -3.35
N ILE A 32 -9.67 6.01 -2.52
CA ILE A 32 -8.58 6.94 -2.79
C ILE A 32 -7.38 6.52 -1.97
N MET A 33 -6.30 6.16 -2.65
CA MET A 33 -5.02 5.81 -2.03
C MET A 33 -4.05 6.99 -2.11
N GLN A 34 -3.30 7.21 -1.04
CA GLN A 34 -2.30 8.26 -0.91
C GLN A 34 -0.97 7.69 -0.44
N ALA A 35 0.09 7.90 -1.23
CA ALA A 35 1.45 7.64 -0.80
C ALA A 35 1.90 8.70 0.22
N VAL A 36 2.56 8.27 1.30
CA VAL A 36 3.00 9.17 2.38
C VAL A 36 4.53 9.24 2.50
N SER A 37 5.04 10.18 3.28
CA SER A 37 6.49 10.38 3.44
C SER A 37 7.20 9.31 4.25
N LEU A 38 6.47 8.51 5.05
CA LEU A 38 7.03 7.33 5.72
C LEU A 38 7.39 6.27 4.67
N ARG A 39 8.64 5.81 4.66
CA ARG A 39 9.18 4.98 3.56
C ARG A 39 10.01 3.83 4.10
N GLU A 40 9.97 2.71 3.40
CA GLU A 40 10.96 1.66 3.49
C GLU A 40 12.21 2.03 2.69
N ARG A 41 13.36 1.52 3.09
CA ARG A 41 14.59 1.64 2.31
C ARG A 41 14.99 0.25 1.81
N VAL A 42 15.06 0.08 0.50
CA VAL A 42 15.44 -1.19 -0.13
C VAL A 42 16.72 -1.01 -0.94
N THR A 43 17.77 -1.72 -0.58
CA THR A 43 19.06 -1.71 -1.29
C THR A 43 19.27 -3.03 -2.00
N LEU A 44 19.59 -2.95 -3.29
CA LEU A 44 19.81 -4.10 -4.16
C LEU A 44 21.24 -4.08 -4.73
N ARG A 45 21.86 -5.25 -4.79
CA ARG A 45 23.18 -5.47 -5.41
C ARG A 45 23.12 -6.72 -6.28
N ARG A 46 23.87 -6.72 -7.38
CA ARG A 46 24.02 -7.93 -8.21
C ARG A 46 24.69 -9.04 -7.40
N SER A 47 24.17 -10.25 -7.52
CA SER A 47 24.69 -11.47 -6.88
C SER A 47 24.49 -12.67 -7.81
N ARG A 48 25.17 -13.80 -7.51
CA ARG A 48 24.98 -15.05 -8.25
C ARG A 48 23.65 -15.72 -7.93
N GLY A 49 23.17 -15.57 -6.70
CA GLY A 49 21.89 -16.10 -6.22
C GLY A 49 21.01 -15.02 -5.64
N LEU A 50 19.78 -15.38 -5.31
CA LEU A 50 18.82 -14.48 -4.64
C LEU A 50 18.97 -14.63 -3.13
N SER A 51 19.18 -13.52 -2.45
CA SER A 51 19.21 -13.45 -0.99
C SER A 51 18.45 -12.22 -0.49
N LEU A 52 17.83 -12.35 0.67
CA LEU A 52 17.05 -11.29 1.32
C LEU A 52 17.53 -11.13 2.78
N SER A 53 17.67 -9.90 3.23
CA SER A 53 18.00 -9.55 4.61
C SER A 53 17.11 -8.42 5.09
N LEU A 54 16.59 -8.52 6.32
CA LEU A 54 15.79 -7.49 6.99
C LEU A 54 16.40 -7.19 8.36
N PRO A 55 17.48 -6.41 8.43
CA PRO A 55 18.15 -6.10 9.69
C PRO A 55 17.20 -5.47 10.71
N GLY A 56 17.23 -5.93 11.95
CA GLY A 56 16.41 -5.40 13.05
C GLY A 56 14.92 -5.73 12.96
N SER A 57 14.45 -6.43 11.91
CA SER A 57 13.04 -6.80 11.75
C SER A 57 12.77 -8.25 12.17
N ARG A 58 11.56 -8.50 12.67
CA ARG A 58 11.05 -9.86 12.94
C ARG A 58 10.31 -10.47 11.74
N VAL A 59 10.18 -9.73 10.64
CA VAL A 59 9.56 -10.25 9.41
C VAL A 59 10.48 -11.29 8.80
N PRO A 60 10.00 -12.49 8.44
CA PRO A 60 10.82 -13.55 7.86
C PRO A 60 11.50 -13.12 6.55
N ALA A 61 12.80 -13.46 6.41
CA ALA A 61 13.59 -13.23 5.22
C ALA A 61 13.66 -14.52 4.37
N ASN A 62 12.53 -15.02 3.92
CA ASN A 62 12.40 -16.25 3.17
C ASN A 62 11.55 -16.08 1.90
N GLU A 63 11.28 -17.17 1.20
CA GLU A 63 10.51 -17.22 -0.05
C GLU A 63 9.04 -16.75 0.07
N HIS A 64 8.50 -16.70 1.28
CA HIS A 64 7.16 -16.19 1.53
C HIS A 64 7.12 -14.66 1.62
N ASN A 65 8.27 -14.01 1.78
CA ASN A 65 8.36 -12.55 1.84
C ASN A 65 8.04 -11.90 0.49
N THR A 66 7.26 -10.83 0.50
CA THR A 66 6.84 -10.11 -0.72
C THR A 66 8.02 -9.56 -1.52
N ALA A 67 9.08 -9.08 -0.87
CA ALA A 67 10.31 -8.64 -1.52
C ALA A 67 11.02 -9.78 -2.26
N TYR A 68 11.06 -10.98 -1.68
CA TYR A 68 11.62 -12.17 -2.31
C TYR A 68 10.77 -12.61 -3.50
N LYS A 69 9.45 -12.68 -3.33
CA LYS A 69 8.50 -13.01 -4.40
C LYS A 69 8.59 -12.03 -5.58
N ALA A 70 8.73 -10.75 -5.29
CA ALA A 70 8.90 -9.71 -6.31
C ALA A 70 10.17 -9.93 -7.15
N ALA A 71 11.28 -10.30 -6.51
CA ALA A 71 12.51 -10.62 -7.23
C ALA A 71 12.36 -11.88 -8.10
N LEU A 72 11.69 -12.92 -7.62
CA LEU A 72 11.38 -14.11 -8.43
C LEU A 72 10.50 -13.75 -9.63
N ALA A 73 9.44 -12.98 -9.42
CA ALA A 73 8.55 -12.52 -10.49
C ALA A 73 9.31 -11.70 -11.55
N PHE A 74 10.22 -10.83 -11.11
CA PHE A 74 11.05 -10.04 -12.02
C PHE A 74 11.98 -10.92 -12.86
N PHE A 75 12.76 -11.81 -12.25
CA PHE A 75 13.69 -12.68 -12.99
C PHE A 75 12.95 -13.65 -13.91
N HIS A 76 11.83 -14.20 -13.47
CA HIS A 76 11.00 -15.05 -14.32
C HIS A 76 10.39 -14.28 -15.50
N GLY A 77 9.82 -13.10 -15.25
CA GLY A 77 9.18 -12.29 -16.28
C GLY A 77 10.15 -11.70 -17.31
N THR A 78 11.41 -11.45 -16.91
CA THR A 78 12.45 -10.93 -17.82
C THR A 78 13.29 -12.03 -18.48
N GLY A 79 13.24 -13.27 -18.00
CA GLY A 79 14.12 -14.36 -18.46
C GLY A 79 15.59 -14.17 -18.08
N LEU A 80 15.93 -13.22 -17.21
CA LEU A 80 17.31 -12.96 -16.77
C LEU A 80 17.81 -14.09 -15.85
N LEU A 81 18.87 -14.78 -16.27
CA LEU A 81 19.57 -15.77 -15.45
C LEU A 81 20.56 -15.05 -14.50
N ALA A 82 20.04 -14.41 -13.47
CA ALA A 82 20.80 -13.58 -12.57
C ALA A 82 20.24 -13.70 -11.13
N GLY A 83 20.89 -13.06 -10.16
CA GLY A 83 20.43 -13.00 -8.79
C GLY A 83 20.72 -11.65 -8.14
N ALA A 84 20.13 -11.39 -7.00
CA ALA A 84 20.30 -10.15 -6.26
C ALA A 84 20.46 -10.41 -4.76
N ALA A 85 21.31 -9.62 -4.12
CA ALA A 85 21.30 -9.46 -2.68
C ALA A 85 20.44 -8.24 -2.34
N ILE A 86 19.36 -8.49 -1.62
CA ILE A 86 18.33 -7.49 -1.26
C ILE A 86 18.41 -7.23 0.23
N THR A 87 18.52 -5.98 0.63
CA THR A 87 18.45 -5.54 2.03
C THR A 87 17.29 -4.59 2.19
N VAL A 88 16.38 -4.89 3.12
CA VAL A 88 15.20 -4.05 3.44
C VAL A 88 15.33 -3.53 4.85
N GLU A 89 15.43 -2.21 4.98
CA GLU A 89 15.37 -1.51 6.26
C GLU A 89 13.90 -1.11 6.52
N LYS A 90 13.28 -1.78 7.52
CA LYS A 90 11.87 -1.62 7.83
C LYS A 90 11.63 -0.40 8.70
N HIS A 91 10.81 0.54 8.20
CA HIS A 91 10.37 1.73 8.90
C HIS A 91 8.84 1.80 9.02
N VAL A 92 8.12 1.20 8.08
CA VAL A 92 6.65 1.13 8.09
C VAL A 92 6.21 0.07 9.10
N PRO A 93 5.30 0.40 10.05
CA PRO A 93 4.83 -0.56 11.03
C PRO A 93 4.20 -1.80 10.35
N VAL A 94 4.56 -2.98 10.85
CA VAL A 94 4.08 -4.25 10.30
C VAL A 94 2.62 -4.47 10.70
N ARG A 95 1.78 -4.91 9.75
CA ARG A 95 0.34 -5.16 9.95
C ARG A 95 -0.46 -3.90 10.31
N ALA A 96 -0.01 -2.73 9.87
CA ALA A 96 -0.66 -1.44 10.11
C ALA A 96 -1.66 -1.03 8.99
N GLY A 97 -1.91 -1.87 7.99
CA GLY A 97 -2.73 -1.49 6.83
C GLY A 97 -2.06 -0.49 5.87
N MET A 98 -0.78 -0.18 6.09
CA MET A 98 -0.01 0.83 5.33
C MET A 98 0.78 0.25 4.15
N ALA A 99 0.52 -0.99 3.76
CA ALA A 99 1.12 -1.70 2.62
C ALA A 99 2.67 -1.79 2.64
N GLY A 100 3.32 -1.83 3.82
CA GLY A 100 4.79 -1.90 3.92
C GLY A 100 5.41 -3.07 3.14
N GLY A 101 4.78 -4.25 3.15
CA GLY A 101 5.24 -5.40 2.36
C GLY A 101 5.08 -5.19 0.84
N SER A 102 4.05 -4.49 0.40
CA SER A 102 3.85 -4.13 -1.01
C SER A 102 4.82 -3.05 -1.46
N ALA A 103 5.14 -2.10 -0.57
CA ALA A 103 6.19 -1.11 -0.79
C ALA A 103 7.57 -1.79 -0.98
N ASP A 104 7.91 -2.78 -0.14
CA ASP A 104 9.13 -3.58 -0.30
C ASP A 104 9.18 -4.27 -1.67
N ALA A 105 8.08 -4.91 -2.08
CA ALA A 105 7.97 -5.59 -3.37
C ALA A 105 8.11 -4.63 -4.55
N ALA A 106 7.43 -3.48 -4.49
CA ALA A 106 7.52 -2.43 -5.51
C ALA A 106 8.95 -1.91 -5.65
N ALA A 107 9.62 -1.62 -4.51
CA ALA A 107 11.00 -1.18 -4.50
C ALA A 107 11.95 -2.22 -5.12
N VAL A 108 11.71 -3.50 -4.89
CA VAL A 108 12.49 -4.59 -5.51
C VAL A 108 12.28 -4.61 -7.00
N LEU A 109 11.05 -4.54 -7.51
CA LEU A 109 10.77 -4.52 -8.95
C LEU A 109 11.43 -3.32 -9.64
N VAL A 110 11.21 -2.11 -9.12
CA VAL A 110 11.81 -0.88 -9.65
C VAL A 110 13.33 -0.91 -9.56
N GLY A 111 13.86 -1.34 -8.43
CA GLY A 111 15.30 -1.40 -8.20
C GLY A 111 16.02 -2.45 -9.07
N LEU A 112 15.40 -3.61 -9.33
CA LEU A 112 15.94 -4.61 -10.25
C LEU A 112 15.90 -4.12 -11.69
N ASN A 113 14.81 -3.46 -12.10
CA ASN A 113 14.69 -2.84 -13.42
C ASN A 113 15.85 -1.87 -13.69
N GLU A 114 16.16 -1.00 -12.73
CA GLU A 114 17.30 -0.08 -12.80
C GLU A 114 18.65 -0.82 -12.72
N LEU A 115 18.80 -1.76 -11.79
CA LEU A 115 20.05 -2.47 -11.53
C LEU A 115 20.51 -3.27 -12.76
N TYR A 116 19.57 -3.90 -13.46
CA TYR A 116 19.85 -4.74 -14.62
C TYR A 116 19.67 -4.03 -15.94
N GLY A 117 19.06 -2.82 -15.96
CA GLY A 117 18.74 -2.09 -17.19
C GLY A 117 17.75 -2.87 -18.08
N ALA A 118 16.72 -3.44 -17.43
CA ALA A 118 15.72 -4.25 -18.15
C ALA A 118 14.73 -3.38 -18.93
N HIS A 119 14.67 -2.08 -18.64
CA HIS A 119 13.86 -1.07 -19.34
C HIS A 119 12.35 -1.39 -19.38
N LEU A 120 11.85 -2.14 -18.38
CA LEU A 120 10.41 -2.36 -18.25
C LEU A 120 9.70 -1.03 -17.97
N SER A 121 8.58 -0.84 -18.65
CA SER A 121 7.66 0.26 -18.40
C SER A 121 6.98 0.15 -17.03
N ALA A 122 6.37 1.23 -16.55
CA ALA A 122 5.58 1.20 -15.32
C ALA A 122 4.42 0.20 -15.41
N ALA A 123 3.80 0.06 -16.58
CA ALA A 123 2.71 -0.91 -16.79
C ALA A 123 3.19 -2.37 -16.65
N GLU A 124 4.36 -2.70 -17.24
CA GLU A 124 4.94 -4.04 -17.12
C GLU A 124 5.37 -4.35 -15.69
N LEU A 125 5.96 -3.37 -14.98
CA LEU A 125 6.28 -3.53 -13.57
C LEU A 125 5.02 -3.72 -12.71
N CYS A 126 3.94 -2.98 -12.98
CA CYS A 126 2.66 -3.16 -12.32
C CYS A 126 2.06 -4.54 -12.58
N ALA A 127 2.18 -5.07 -13.81
CA ALA A 127 1.71 -6.43 -14.16
C ALA A 127 2.47 -7.51 -13.37
N LEU A 128 3.79 -7.35 -13.19
CA LEU A 128 4.59 -8.22 -12.33
C LEU A 128 4.20 -8.04 -10.85
N GLY A 129 4.00 -6.80 -10.43
CA GLY A 129 3.62 -6.45 -9.06
C GLY A 129 2.27 -7.03 -8.63
N ALA A 130 1.28 -7.03 -9.52
CA ALA A 130 -0.04 -7.59 -9.29
C ALA A 130 -0.01 -9.10 -8.95
N GLN A 131 0.97 -9.84 -9.47
CA GLN A 131 1.18 -11.26 -9.14
C GLN A 131 1.69 -11.46 -7.70
N VAL A 132 2.26 -10.42 -7.10
CA VAL A 132 2.82 -10.46 -5.74
C VAL A 132 1.82 -9.97 -4.70
N GLY A 133 1.04 -8.94 -5.04
CA GLY A 133 0.01 -8.40 -4.16
C GLY A 133 -0.74 -7.21 -4.75
N ALA A 134 -2.01 -7.05 -4.36
CA ALA A 134 -2.92 -6.04 -4.91
C ALA A 134 -2.43 -4.59 -4.74
N ASP A 135 -1.77 -4.25 -3.62
CA ASP A 135 -1.26 -2.91 -3.36
C ASP A 135 0.10 -2.62 -4.06
N VAL A 136 0.76 -3.63 -4.68
CA VAL A 136 2.08 -3.45 -5.30
C VAL A 136 2.04 -2.50 -6.50
N PRO A 137 1.04 -2.60 -7.42
CA PRO A 137 0.91 -1.63 -8.51
C PRO A 137 0.81 -0.19 -8.03
N PHE A 138 0.00 0.09 -7.01
CA PHE A 138 -0.06 1.43 -6.42
C PHE A 138 1.30 1.86 -5.83
N SER A 139 1.99 0.96 -5.15
CA SER A 139 3.31 1.25 -4.56
C SER A 139 4.39 1.53 -5.63
N ILE A 140 4.22 1.04 -6.86
CA ILE A 140 5.08 1.36 -8.01
C ILE A 140 4.76 2.75 -8.55
N VAL A 141 3.48 3.08 -8.73
CA VAL A 141 3.02 4.35 -9.29
C VAL A 141 3.16 5.50 -8.29
N GLY A 142 2.78 5.25 -7.06
CA GLY A 142 2.82 6.24 -5.97
C GLY A 142 1.82 7.39 -6.14
N GLY A 143 2.08 8.51 -5.44
CA GLY A 143 1.25 9.71 -5.52
C GLY A 143 -0.13 9.55 -4.90
N THR A 144 -1.14 10.08 -5.57
CA THR A 144 -2.56 9.96 -5.23
C THR A 144 -3.27 9.26 -6.37
N ALA A 145 -4.07 8.24 -6.08
CA ALA A 145 -4.84 7.54 -7.11
C ALA A 145 -6.22 7.11 -6.59
N ARG A 146 -7.22 7.13 -7.48
CA ARG A 146 -8.45 6.37 -7.29
C ARG A 146 -8.18 4.93 -7.70
N VAL A 147 -8.56 4.00 -6.87
CA VAL A 147 -8.30 2.57 -7.09
C VAL A 147 -9.63 1.84 -7.02
N THR A 148 -9.94 1.07 -8.06
CA THR A 148 -11.19 0.34 -8.22
C THR A 148 -10.93 -1.13 -8.54
N GLY A 149 -11.97 -1.87 -8.93
CA GLY A 149 -11.88 -3.31 -9.17
C GLY A 149 -11.67 -4.08 -7.87
N VAL A 150 -10.76 -5.02 -7.84
CA VAL A 150 -10.31 -5.72 -6.61
C VAL A 150 -9.10 -5.04 -5.97
N GLY A 151 -8.85 -3.76 -6.30
CA GLY A 151 -7.67 -3.00 -5.92
C GLY A 151 -6.60 -2.92 -7.01
N ASP A 152 -6.95 -3.26 -8.24
CA ASP A 152 -6.05 -3.48 -9.39
C ASP A 152 -6.19 -2.44 -10.49
N ILE A 153 -7.27 -1.67 -10.53
CA ILE A 153 -7.49 -0.62 -11.52
C ILE A 153 -7.10 0.73 -10.90
N LEU A 154 -5.99 1.30 -11.36
CA LEU A 154 -5.45 2.55 -10.86
C LEU A 154 -5.73 3.71 -11.83
N GLU A 155 -6.37 4.76 -11.32
CA GLU A 155 -6.56 6.06 -11.98
C GLU A 155 -5.74 7.11 -11.22
N PRO A 156 -4.59 7.57 -11.75
CA PRO A 156 -3.80 8.62 -11.12
C PRO A 156 -4.60 9.92 -11.00
N LEU A 157 -4.53 10.56 -9.84
CA LEU A 157 -5.17 11.85 -9.56
C LEU A 157 -4.12 12.96 -9.47
N LYS A 158 -4.58 14.22 -9.40
CA LYS A 158 -3.72 15.33 -9.01
C LYS A 158 -3.15 15.07 -7.61
N PRO A 159 -2.00 15.66 -7.27
CA PRO A 159 -1.45 15.56 -5.92
C PRO A 159 -2.48 15.96 -4.86
N CYS A 160 -2.55 15.19 -3.78
CA CYS A 160 -3.34 15.54 -2.61
C CYS A 160 -2.94 16.94 -2.10
N PRO A 161 -3.88 17.79 -1.69
CA PRO A 161 -3.57 19.07 -1.07
C PRO A 161 -2.55 18.90 0.06
N PRO A 162 -1.58 19.83 0.23
CA PRO A 162 -0.56 19.72 1.26
C PRO A 162 -1.18 19.58 2.65
N CYS A 163 -0.84 18.50 3.34
CA CYS A 163 -1.32 18.21 4.69
C CYS A 163 -0.37 17.26 5.43
N PHE A 164 -0.58 17.12 6.73
CA PHE A 164 0.11 16.14 7.55
C PHE A 164 -0.85 15.00 7.92
N PHE A 165 -0.32 13.78 7.93
CA PHE A 165 -1.02 12.60 8.42
C PHE A 165 -0.38 12.14 9.73
N THR A 166 -1.16 12.12 10.82
CA THR A 166 -0.78 11.49 12.08
C THR A 166 -1.30 10.06 12.08
N VAL A 167 -0.40 9.09 12.26
CA VAL A 167 -0.75 7.67 12.30
C VAL A 167 -0.57 7.15 13.71
N CYS A 168 -1.65 6.66 14.31
CA CYS A 168 -1.65 5.94 15.58
C CYS A 168 -1.97 4.47 15.34
N MET A 169 -1.07 3.57 15.74
CA MET A 169 -1.30 2.13 15.64
C MET A 169 -1.47 1.55 17.04
N PRO A 170 -2.68 1.09 17.41
CA PRO A 170 -2.90 0.36 18.67
C PRO A 170 -2.07 -0.93 18.72
N ALA A 171 -1.85 -1.44 19.93
CA ALA A 171 -1.24 -2.75 20.11
C ALA A 171 -2.07 -3.84 19.40
N GLY A 172 -1.41 -4.69 18.66
CA GLY A 172 -2.06 -5.72 17.81
C GLY A 172 -2.21 -5.26 16.37
N GLY A 173 -1.96 -5.85 15.37
CA GLY A 173 -2.18 -5.46 13.97
C GLY A 173 -3.54 -5.90 13.47
N ILE A 174 -3.92 -5.39 12.31
CA ILE A 174 -5.14 -5.76 11.60
C ILE A 174 -4.82 -6.88 10.60
N SER A 175 -5.61 -7.94 10.63
CA SER A 175 -5.60 -8.96 9.58
C SER A 175 -6.61 -8.58 8.50
N THR A 176 -6.14 -8.22 7.32
CA THR A 176 -7.00 -7.85 6.19
C THR A 176 -8.06 -8.91 5.87
N PRO A 177 -7.73 -10.22 5.75
CA PRO A 177 -8.75 -11.24 5.55
C PRO A 177 -9.80 -11.31 6.66
N GLN A 178 -9.39 -11.13 7.92
CA GLN A 178 -10.33 -11.11 9.04
C GLN A 178 -11.23 -9.87 9.03
N ALA A 179 -10.71 -8.71 8.62
CA ALA A 179 -11.50 -7.48 8.47
C ALA A 179 -12.61 -7.66 7.42
N TYR A 180 -12.30 -8.21 6.25
CA TYR A 180 -13.30 -8.52 5.23
C TYR A 180 -14.31 -9.59 5.68
N ALA A 181 -13.86 -10.69 6.25
CA ALA A 181 -14.76 -11.73 6.78
C ALA A 181 -15.69 -11.20 7.90
N ARG A 182 -15.24 -10.24 8.68
CA ARG A 182 -16.08 -9.56 9.67
C ARG A 182 -17.03 -8.56 9.00
N TYR A 183 -16.56 -7.82 7.98
CA TYR A 183 -17.39 -6.93 7.18
C TYR A 183 -18.58 -7.68 6.56
N ASP A 184 -18.34 -8.84 5.95
CA ASP A 184 -19.39 -9.67 5.35
C ASP A 184 -20.47 -10.08 6.35
N ARG A 185 -20.09 -10.24 7.62
CA ARG A 185 -20.98 -10.68 8.69
C ARG A 185 -21.79 -9.57 9.31
N ILE A 186 -21.19 -8.37 9.51
CA ILE A 186 -21.83 -7.27 10.24
C ILE A 186 -22.36 -6.16 9.31
N GLY A 187 -21.84 -6.06 8.09
CA GLY A 187 -22.12 -4.95 7.19
C GLY A 187 -21.64 -3.60 7.71
N THR A 188 -21.98 -2.53 7.00
CA THR A 188 -21.78 -1.15 7.44
C THR A 188 -22.67 -0.20 6.66
N ASP A 189 -23.14 0.88 7.32
CA ASP A 189 -23.80 2.01 6.67
C ASP A 189 -22.81 3.11 6.25
N VAL A 190 -21.50 2.92 6.56
CA VAL A 190 -20.44 3.86 6.17
C VAL A 190 -20.19 3.72 4.68
N ARG A 191 -20.55 4.78 3.93
CA ARG A 191 -20.31 4.88 2.49
C ARG A 191 -19.51 6.14 2.21
N PRO A 192 -18.21 6.03 1.89
CA PRO A 192 -17.44 7.15 1.36
C PRO A 192 -17.88 7.46 -0.07
N ASP A 193 -17.79 8.73 -0.45
CA ASP A 193 -17.93 9.17 -1.84
C ASP A 193 -16.53 9.44 -2.41
N SER A 194 -15.92 8.41 -3.00
CA SER A 194 -14.59 8.53 -3.60
C SER A 194 -14.58 9.46 -4.82
N ALA A 195 -15.72 9.63 -5.52
CA ALA A 195 -15.80 10.58 -6.63
C ALA A 195 -15.81 12.02 -6.12
N ALA A 196 -16.57 12.34 -5.06
CA ALA A 196 -16.53 13.64 -4.41
C ALA A 196 -15.15 13.94 -3.81
N ALA A 197 -14.50 12.94 -3.21
CA ALA A 197 -13.11 13.07 -2.71
C ALA A 197 -12.13 13.39 -3.85
N ALA A 198 -12.19 12.68 -4.97
CA ALA A 198 -11.37 12.95 -6.15
C ALA A 198 -11.63 14.37 -6.72
N ALA A 199 -12.89 14.81 -6.76
CA ALA A 199 -13.23 16.17 -7.18
C ALA A 199 -12.69 17.24 -6.22
N ALA A 200 -12.69 16.99 -4.90
CA ALA A 200 -12.09 17.88 -3.92
C ALA A 200 -10.56 17.98 -4.11
N ILE A 201 -9.87 16.85 -4.32
CA ILE A 201 -8.44 16.80 -4.67
C ILE A 201 -8.17 17.62 -5.93
N ALA A 202 -8.95 17.44 -6.99
CA ALA A 202 -8.79 18.16 -8.25
C ALA A 202 -8.87 19.69 -8.11
N ARG A 203 -9.63 20.19 -7.12
CA ARG A 203 -9.78 21.62 -6.79
C ARG A 203 -8.78 22.11 -5.74
N GLY A 204 -7.97 21.24 -5.15
CA GLY A 204 -7.10 21.58 -4.02
C GLY A 204 -7.87 21.86 -2.72
N ASP A 205 -9.07 21.33 -2.58
CA ASP A 205 -9.98 21.53 -1.45
C ASP A 205 -9.71 20.48 -0.35
N LEU A 206 -8.86 20.81 0.60
CA LEU A 206 -8.54 19.92 1.72
C LEU A 206 -9.75 19.67 2.63
N ALA A 207 -10.56 20.69 2.90
CA ALA A 207 -11.73 20.54 3.76
C ALA A 207 -12.79 19.63 3.11
N GLY A 208 -13.04 19.81 1.81
CA GLY A 208 -13.91 18.93 1.04
C GLY A 208 -13.41 17.49 1.00
N LEU A 209 -12.09 17.27 0.86
CA LEU A 209 -11.50 15.94 0.95
C LEU A 209 -11.74 15.32 2.34
N CYS A 210 -11.41 16.04 3.41
CA CYS A 210 -11.58 15.58 4.79
C CYS A 210 -13.02 15.19 5.12
N ALA A 211 -14.01 15.89 4.55
CA ALA A 211 -15.43 15.58 4.71
C ALA A 211 -15.82 14.21 4.10
N GLN A 212 -15.07 13.75 3.09
CA GLN A 212 -15.29 12.45 2.43
C GLN A 212 -14.45 11.32 3.01
N MET A 213 -13.47 11.61 3.88
CA MET A 213 -12.61 10.58 4.48
C MET A 213 -13.40 9.64 5.37
N LYS A 214 -13.68 8.43 4.84
CA LYS A 214 -14.39 7.35 5.51
C LYS A 214 -13.87 6.01 5.01
N ASN A 215 -14.04 4.97 5.83
CA ASN A 215 -13.61 3.62 5.51
C ASN A 215 -14.71 2.62 5.85
N ALA A 216 -15.24 1.92 4.85
CA ALA A 216 -16.28 0.91 5.05
C ALA A 216 -15.83 -0.25 5.95
N LEU A 217 -14.52 -0.49 6.08
CA LEU A 217 -13.96 -1.50 6.99
C LEU A 217 -13.68 -0.95 8.40
N GLU A 218 -14.04 0.30 8.72
CA GLU A 218 -13.73 0.92 10.00
C GLU A 218 -14.21 0.05 11.18
N TYR A 219 -15.48 -0.34 11.18
CA TYR A 219 -16.04 -1.16 12.26
C TYR A 219 -15.58 -2.62 12.23
N SER A 220 -15.26 -3.15 11.07
CA SER A 220 -14.78 -4.52 10.92
C SER A 220 -13.31 -4.69 11.29
N SER A 221 -12.52 -3.61 11.18
CA SER A 221 -11.10 -3.58 11.52
C SER A 221 -10.82 -2.92 12.87
N ALA A 222 -11.78 -2.20 13.45
CA ALA A 222 -11.59 -1.45 14.68
C ALA A 222 -11.21 -2.33 15.88
N SER A 223 -10.24 -1.84 16.64
CA SER A 223 -9.99 -2.27 18.02
C SER A 223 -10.76 -1.38 19.00
N ALA A 224 -10.87 -1.79 20.26
CA ALA A 224 -11.47 -0.95 21.31
C ALA A 224 -10.76 0.41 21.48
N ALA A 225 -9.50 0.52 21.09
CA ALA A 225 -8.72 1.75 21.14
C ALA A 225 -8.97 2.70 19.96
N THR A 226 -9.51 2.23 18.85
CA THR A 226 -9.62 3.04 17.61
C THR A 226 -10.50 4.27 17.82
N LYS A 227 -11.70 4.08 18.35
CA LYS A 227 -12.64 5.20 18.58
C LYS A 227 -12.08 6.28 19.54
N PRO A 228 -11.56 5.95 20.74
CA PRO A 228 -10.92 6.95 21.61
C PRO A 228 -9.75 7.69 20.96
N ILE A 229 -8.94 6.99 20.15
CA ILE A 229 -7.84 7.63 19.41
C ILE A 229 -8.37 8.65 18.42
N CYS A 230 -9.37 8.31 17.61
CA CYS A 230 -9.97 9.23 16.65
C CYS A 230 -10.62 10.43 17.34
N GLU A 231 -11.30 10.23 18.47
CA GLU A 231 -11.88 11.30 19.28
C GLU A 231 -10.79 12.24 19.82
N THR A 232 -9.70 11.69 20.34
CA THR A 232 -8.54 12.46 20.81
C THR A 232 -7.91 13.29 19.69
N LEU A 233 -7.68 12.69 18.52
CA LEU A 233 -7.11 13.39 17.37
C LEU A 233 -8.02 14.56 16.95
N ARG A 234 -9.33 14.36 16.87
CA ARG A 234 -10.28 15.44 16.54
C ARG A 234 -10.30 16.53 17.60
N ALA A 235 -10.26 16.19 18.89
CA ALA A 235 -10.20 17.15 19.99
C ALA A 235 -8.91 18.02 19.95
N HIS A 236 -7.85 17.50 19.32
CA HIS A 236 -6.59 18.23 19.12
C HIS A 236 -6.44 18.86 17.72
N GLY A 237 -7.55 19.03 16.99
CA GLY A 237 -7.57 19.81 15.76
C GLY A 237 -7.37 19.02 14.48
N ALA A 238 -7.43 17.67 14.49
CA ALA A 238 -7.44 16.91 13.26
C ALA A 238 -8.72 17.21 12.45
N LEU A 239 -8.54 17.57 11.18
CA LEU A 239 -9.67 17.87 10.26
C LEU A 239 -10.51 16.62 9.97
N ALA A 240 -9.88 15.45 9.95
CA ALA A 240 -10.53 14.14 9.87
C ALA A 240 -9.74 13.12 10.69
N ALA A 241 -10.39 12.05 11.14
CA ALA A 241 -9.76 10.90 11.78
C ALA A 241 -10.61 9.65 11.55
N LEU A 242 -10.00 8.54 11.10
CA LEU A 242 -10.65 7.27 10.78
C LEU A 242 -9.69 6.09 11.07
#